data_372d4d6b56b329a4e965f6e0f7f7abf8
#
_entry.id   372d4d6b56b329a4e965f6e0f7f7abf8
#
_cell.length_a   1.000
_cell.length_b   1.000
_cell.length_c   1.000
_cell.angle_alpha   90.00
_cell.angle_beta   90.00
_cell.angle_gamma   90.00
#
_symmetry.space_group_name_H-M   'P 1'
#
loop_
_entity.id
_entity.type
_entity.pdbx_description
1 polymer ?
#
loop_
_entity_poly.entity_id
_entity_poly.type
_entity_poly.pdbx_seq_one_letter_code
_entity_poly.pdbx_strand_id
1 'polypeptide(L)'
;MNTIAKLGAFNVWANETLLRRLDSSVAAGKTAPQPALHIFSHVINAQAIWIARLSGTASPLKVWQEHDLPGLHHWHEQTSDRLRLLCEQTDEAELARHIQYTNSQGDAFDSQVSDILTHAVMHASYHRGQVATKMREGGLEPVNSDFITYCRELSGQVNPQQ
;
A
#
# COMPACT_ATOMS: atom_id res chain seq x y z
N MET A 1 -11.74 -13.81 10.13
CA MET A 1 -10.91 -13.17 9.08
C MET A 1 -9.60 -13.93 9.01
N ASN A 2 -9.23 -14.49 7.87
CA ASN A 2 -7.93 -15.15 7.70
C ASN A 2 -6.79 -14.10 7.67
N THR A 3 -5.53 -14.57 7.75
CA THR A 3 -4.37 -13.67 7.85
C THR A 3 -4.22 -12.77 6.62
N ILE A 4 -4.44 -13.27 5.40
CA ILE A 4 -4.31 -12.50 4.16
C ILE A 4 -5.39 -11.41 4.09
N ALA A 5 -6.65 -11.73 4.44
CA ALA A 5 -7.72 -10.73 4.53
C ALA A 5 -7.39 -9.62 5.55
N LYS A 6 -6.83 -9.98 6.69
CA LYS A 6 -6.39 -9.00 7.70
C LYS A 6 -5.25 -8.12 7.19
N LEU A 7 -4.31 -8.67 6.45
CA LEU A 7 -3.22 -7.92 5.83
C LEU A 7 -3.73 -6.97 4.74
N GLY A 8 -4.70 -7.36 3.94
CA GLY A 8 -5.35 -6.48 2.95
C GLY A 8 -6.01 -5.27 3.61
N ALA A 9 -6.81 -5.49 4.65
CA ALA A 9 -7.46 -4.42 5.41
C ALA A 9 -6.43 -3.50 6.11
N PHE A 10 -5.37 -4.07 6.69
CA PHE A 10 -4.25 -3.31 7.23
C PHE A 10 -3.62 -2.40 6.18
N ASN A 11 -3.41 -2.88 4.96
CA ASN A 11 -2.78 -2.08 3.91
C ASN A 11 -3.60 -0.84 3.54
N VAL A 12 -4.93 -0.97 3.47
CA VAL A 12 -5.84 0.18 3.27
C VAL A 12 -5.69 1.19 4.41
N TRP A 13 -5.86 0.73 5.66
CA TRP A 13 -5.74 1.57 6.85
C TRP A 13 -4.39 2.32 6.92
N ALA A 14 -3.29 1.63 6.62
CA ALA A 14 -1.95 2.20 6.71
C ALA A 14 -1.71 3.28 5.63
N ASN A 15 -2.19 3.06 4.39
CA ASN A 15 -2.11 4.06 3.33
C ASN A 15 -2.96 5.29 3.65
N GLU A 16 -4.20 5.10 4.11
CA GLU A 16 -5.09 6.20 4.54
C GLU A 16 -4.50 7.00 5.70
N THR A 17 -3.85 6.32 6.64
CA THR A 17 -3.21 6.98 7.79
C THR A 17 -2.09 7.91 7.34
N LEU A 18 -1.29 7.52 6.36
CA LEU A 18 -0.27 8.38 5.76
C LEU A 18 -0.89 9.53 4.94
N LEU A 19 -1.91 9.26 4.13
CA LEU A 19 -2.61 10.29 3.36
C LEU A 19 -3.19 11.37 4.28
N ARG A 20 -3.94 10.97 5.32
CA ARG A 20 -4.50 11.90 6.31
C ARG A 20 -3.43 12.75 7.00
N ARG A 21 -2.25 12.15 7.27
CA ARG A 21 -1.12 12.91 7.85
C ARG A 21 -0.56 13.94 6.87
N LEU A 22 -0.42 13.60 5.61
CA LEU A 22 0.02 14.54 4.57
C LEU A 22 -1.00 15.68 4.39
N ASP A 23 -2.30 15.35 4.31
CA ASP A 23 -3.38 16.34 4.19
C ASP A 23 -3.38 17.31 5.37
N SER A 24 -3.32 16.79 6.60
CA SER A 24 -3.31 17.66 7.79
C SER A 24 -2.07 18.54 7.87
N SER A 25 -0.93 18.08 7.36
CA SER A 25 0.30 18.86 7.28
C SER A 25 0.16 19.99 6.25
N VAL A 26 -0.41 19.72 5.08
CA VAL A 26 -0.68 20.71 4.04
C VAL A 26 -1.72 21.73 4.51
N ALA A 27 -2.79 21.29 5.17
CA ALA A 27 -3.79 22.18 5.75
C ALA A 27 -3.21 23.09 6.84
N ALA A 28 -2.14 22.66 7.53
CA ALA A 28 -1.39 23.47 8.48
C ALA A 28 -0.33 24.39 7.81
N GLY A 29 -0.37 24.55 6.49
CA GLY A 29 0.54 25.42 5.71
C GLY A 29 1.92 24.85 5.45
N LYS A 30 2.14 23.54 5.67
CA LYS A 30 3.39 22.87 5.34
C LYS A 30 3.34 22.30 3.91
N THR A 31 4.49 22.11 3.31
CA THR A 31 4.61 21.46 1.99
C THR A 31 4.85 19.96 2.16
N ALA A 32 4.11 19.13 1.43
CA ALA A 32 4.40 17.70 1.37
C ALA A 32 5.77 17.47 0.69
N PRO A 33 6.73 16.77 1.34
CA PRO A 33 8.06 16.60 0.78
C PRO A 33 8.02 15.75 -0.49
N GLN A 34 8.56 16.27 -1.60
CA GLN A 34 8.58 15.57 -2.88
C GLN A 34 9.22 14.16 -2.80
N PRO A 35 10.32 13.92 -2.06
CA PRO A 35 10.85 12.58 -1.89
C PRO A 35 9.89 11.60 -1.18
N ALA A 36 9.03 12.10 -0.27
CA ALA A 36 8.00 11.27 0.37
C ALA A 36 6.87 10.92 -0.62
N LEU A 37 6.40 11.90 -1.41
CA LEU A 37 5.41 11.68 -2.46
C LEU A 37 5.92 10.71 -3.53
N HIS A 38 7.19 10.81 -3.93
CA HIS A 38 7.84 9.91 -4.90
C HIS A 38 7.79 8.45 -4.42
N ILE A 39 8.20 8.17 -3.17
CA ILE A 39 8.18 6.81 -2.63
C ILE A 39 6.73 6.34 -2.42
N PHE A 40 5.84 7.22 -1.98
CA PHE A 40 4.44 6.84 -1.80
C PHE A 40 3.75 6.55 -3.14
N SER A 41 4.10 7.29 -4.20
CA SER A 41 3.67 6.97 -5.56
C SER A 41 4.07 5.55 -5.94
N HIS A 42 5.31 5.14 -5.64
CA HIS A 42 5.77 3.77 -5.89
C HIS A 42 4.95 2.72 -5.12
N VAL A 43 4.57 2.98 -3.87
CA VAL A 43 3.69 2.08 -3.09
C VAL A 43 2.36 1.86 -3.81
N ILE A 44 1.71 2.93 -4.24
CA ILE A 44 0.41 2.86 -4.93
C ILE A 44 0.54 2.22 -6.32
N ASN A 45 1.60 2.57 -7.06
CA ASN A 45 1.87 2.00 -8.38
C ASN A 45 2.12 0.49 -8.31
N ALA A 46 2.93 0.04 -7.34
CA ALA A 46 3.19 -1.39 -7.12
C ALA A 46 1.90 -2.16 -6.81
N GLN A 47 1.02 -1.58 -6.00
CA GLN A 47 -0.30 -2.15 -5.70
C GLN A 47 -1.13 -2.33 -6.99
N ALA A 48 -1.22 -1.30 -7.85
CA ALA A 48 -1.92 -1.36 -9.13
C ALA A 48 -1.32 -2.43 -10.07
N ILE A 49 0.02 -2.53 -10.11
CA ILE A 49 0.73 -3.51 -10.94
C ILE A 49 0.42 -4.93 -10.48
N TRP A 50 0.43 -5.21 -9.18
CA TRP A 50 0.14 -6.54 -8.66
C TRP A 50 -1.33 -6.93 -8.86
N ILE A 51 -2.28 -6.00 -8.68
CA ILE A 51 -3.69 -6.21 -9.01
C ILE A 51 -3.85 -6.57 -10.51
N ALA A 52 -3.18 -5.84 -11.41
CA ALA A 52 -3.24 -6.10 -12.84
C ALA A 52 -2.70 -7.49 -13.19
N ARG A 53 -1.56 -7.91 -12.60
CA ARG A 53 -1.00 -9.24 -12.77
C ARG A 53 -1.95 -10.34 -12.31
N LEU A 54 -2.54 -10.20 -11.11
CA LEU A 54 -3.53 -11.13 -10.57
C LEU A 54 -4.78 -11.25 -11.44
N SER A 55 -5.16 -10.15 -12.11
CA SER A 55 -6.33 -10.08 -13.00
C SER A 55 -6.01 -10.42 -14.46
N GLY A 56 -4.76 -10.71 -14.82
CA GLY A 56 -4.34 -10.96 -16.20
C GLY A 56 -4.50 -9.75 -17.13
N THR A 57 -4.39 -8.53 -16.61
CA THR A 57 -4.56 -7.28 -17.36
C THR A 57 -3.27 -6.45 -17.37
N ALA A 58 -3.18 -5.48 -18.28
CA ALA A 58 -2.09 -4.50 -18.26
C ALA A 58 -2.27 -3.53 -17.07
N SER A 59 -1.16 -3.17 -16.41
CA SER A 59 -1.20 -2.15 -15.39
C SER A 59 -1.48 -0.77 -15.97
N PRO A 60 -2.37 0.03 -15.37
CA PRO A 60 -2.58 1.42 -15.77
C PRO A 60 -1.42 2.34 -15.37
N LEU A 61 -0.54 1.90 -14.48
CA LEU A 61 0.55 2.69 -13.91
C LEU A 61 1.92 2.06 -14.20
N LYS A 62 2.93 2.91 -14.34
CA LYS A 62 4.34 2.50 -14.39
C LYS A 62 4.92 2.44 -12.97
N VAL A 63 5.97 1.64 -12.77
CA VAL A 63 6.58 1.39 -11.45
C VAL A 63 6.94 2.67 -10.69
N TRP A 64 7.54 3.65 -11.39
CA TRP A 64 8.01 4.93 -10.82
C TRP A 64 7.25 6.13 -11.38
N GLN A 65 5.98 5.95 -11.74
CA GLN A 65 5.13 7.07 -12.12
C GLN A 65 4.90 7.96 -10.89
N GLU A 66 5.15 9.26 -11.02
CA GLU A 66 4.96 10.21 -9.94
C GLU A 66 3.52 10.71 -9.88
N HIS A 67 3.05 10.94 -8.66
CA HIS A 67 1.76 11.52 -8.34
C HIS A 67 1.95 12.65 -7.33
N ASP A 68 1.19 13.72 -7.50
CA ASP A 68 0.94 14.70 -6.45
C ASP A 68 -0.05 14.15 -5.40
N LEU A 69 -0.31 14.89 -4.34
CA LEU A 69 -1.19 14.43 -3.27
C LEU A 69 -2.62 14.11 -3.75
N PRO A 70 -3.29 14.93 -4.59
CA PRO A 70 -4.55 14.55 -5.23
C PRO A 70 -4.49 13.27 -6.06
N GLY A 71 -3.42 13.08 -6.83
CA GLY A 71 -3.18 11.86 -7.61
C GLY A 71 -2.99 10.61 -6.74
N LEU A 72 -2.31 10.74 -5.59
CA LEU A 72 -2.18 9.67 -4.61
C LEU A 72 -3.54 9.26 -4.03
N HIS A 73 -4.41 10.23 -3.69
CA HIS A 73 -5.78 9.94 -3.25
C HIS A 73 -6.58 9.21 -4.33
N HIS A 74 -6.56 9.74 -5.55
CA HIS A 74 -7.26 9.12 -6.67
C HIS A 74 -6.88 7.65 -6.87
N TRP A 75 -5.58 7.35 -6.96
CA TRP A 75 -5.13 5.99 -7.18
C TRP A 75 -5.24 5.09 -5.95
N HIS A 76 -5.16 5.65 -4.75
CA HIS A 76 -5.47 4.91 -3.53
C HIS A 76 -6.93 4.43 -3.55
N GLU A 77 -7.89 5.29 -3.83
CA GLU A 77 -9.32 4.92 -3.97
C GLU A 77 -9.55 3.84 -5.03
N GLN A 78 -8.86 3.95 -6.18
CA GLN A 78 -9.02 2.98 -7.28
C GLN A 78 -8.43 1.59 -6.99
N THR A 79 -7.43 1.49 -6.13
CA THR A 79 -6.64 0.27 -5.99
C THR A 79 -6.75 -0.39 -4.62
N SER A 80 -6.92 0.36 -3.54
CA SER A 80 -6.84 -0.18 -2.18
C SER A 80 -8.01 -1.12 -1.85
N ASP A 81 -9.23 -0.72 -2.16
CA ASP A 81 -10.39 -1.59 -1.96
C ASP A 81 -10.31 -2.84 -2.84
N ARG A 82 -9.81 -2.71 -4.07
CA ARG A 82 -9.65 -3.85 -4.95
C ARG A 82 -8.63 -4.86 -4.41
N LEU A 83 -7.49 -4.41 -3.90
CA LEU A 83 -6.52 -5.29 -3.26
C LEU A 83 -7.10 -5.94 -2.00
N ARG A 84 -7.79 -5.17 -1.16
CA ARG A 84 -8.48 -5.69 0.03
C ARG A 84 -9.49 -6.78 -0.32
N LEU A 85 -10.34 -6.55 -1.34
CA LEU A 85 -11.31 -7.52 -1.80
C LEU A 85 -10.65 -8.80 -2.34
N LEU A 86 -9.54 -8.70 -3.08
CA LEU A 86 -8.76 -9.86 -3.51
C LEU A 86 -8.25 -10.65 -2.31
N CYS A 87 -7.78 -9.97 -1.25
CA CYS A 87 -7.36 -10.64 -0.02
C CYS A 87 -8.50 -11.31 0.74
N GLU A 88 -9.71 -10.75 0.71
CA GLU A 88 -10.88 -11.23 1.46
C GLU A 88 -11.62 -12.38 0.75
N GLN A 89 -11.75 -12.30 -0.57
CA GLN A 89 -12.57 -13.20 -1.37
C GLN A 89 -11.83 -14.46 -1.86
N THR A 90 -10.54 -14.52 -1.63
CA THR A 90 -9.69 -15.60 -2.13
C THR A 90 -9.81 -16.83 -1.21
N ASP A 91 -10.26 -17.97 -1.76
CA ASP A 91 -10.29 -19.25 -1.09
C ASP A 91 -8.93 -20.00 -1.17
N GLU A 92 -8.81 -21.16 -0.55
CA GLU A 92 -7.56 -21.93 -0.52
C GLU A 92 -7.10 -22.35 -1.93
N ALA A 93 -8.03 -22.67 -2.82
CA ALA A 93 -7.70 -23.08 -4.19
C ALA A 93 -7.15 -21.90 -5.00
N GLU A 94 -7.77 -20.72 -4.86
CA GLU A 94 -7.27 -19.51 -5.50
C GLU A 94 -5.94 -19.04 -4.88
N LEU A 95 -5.74 -19.16 -3.58
CA LEU A 95 -4.46 -18.85 -2.92
C LEU A 95 -3.31 -19.72 -3.43
N ALA A 96 -3.59 -20.98 -3.77
CA ALA A 96 -2.62 -21.93 -4.33
C ALA A 96 -2.44 -21.78 -5.85
N ARG A 97 -3.28 -21.02 -6.54
CA ARG A 97 -3.19 -20.81 -7.98
C ARG A 97 -1.91 -20.08 -8.35
N HIS A 98 -1.26 -20.50 -9.43
CA HIS A 98 -0.05 -19.89 -9.97
C HIS A 98 -0.37 -18.82 -11.02
N ILE A 99 0.37 -17.73 -10.96
CA ILE A 99 0.32 -16.64 -11.94
C ILE A 99 1.66 -16.56 -12.65
N GLN A 100 1.62 -16.62 -13.97
CA GLN A 100 2.78 -16.33 -14.82
C GLN A 100 2.77 -14.85 -15.19
N TYR A 101 3.88 -14.18 -14.98
CA TYR A 101 4.05 -12.77 -15.31
C TYR A 101 5.49 -12.45 -15.70
N THR A 102 5.69 -11.30 -16.31
CA THR A 102 7.02 -10.77 -16.67
C THR A 102 7.29 -9.53 -15.82
N ASN A 103 8.49 -9.42 -15.27
CA ASN A 103 8.91 -8.21 -14.56
C ASN A 103 9.23 -7.05 -15.51
N SER A 104 9.60 -5.89 -14.98
CA SER A 104 9.97 -4.70 -15.77
C SER A 104 11.27 -4.85 -16.55
N GLN A 105 12.06 -5.89 -16.29
CA GLN A 105 13.33 -6.21 -17.00
C GLN A 105 13.14 -7.26 -18.09
N GLY A 106 11.92 -7.81 -18.20
CA GLY A 106 11.61 -8.84 -19.20
C GLY A 106 11.77 -10.27 -18.71
N ASP A 107 12.13 -10.49 -17.43
CA ASP A 107 12.26 -11.84 -16.87
C ASP A 107 10.88 -12.44 -16.56
N ALA A 108 10.70 -13.71 -16.92
CA ALA A 108 9.47 -14.45 -16.66
C ALA A 108 9.52 -15.10 -15.27
N PHE A 109 8.39 -15.02 -14.55
CA PHE A 109 8.21 -15.59 -13.22
C PHE A 109 6.90 -16.37 -13.15
N ASP A 110 6.86 -17.30 -12.22
CA ASP A 110 5.69 -18.05 -11.82
C ASP A 110 5.59 -17.99 -10.28
N SER A 111 4.48 -17.47 -9.75
CA SER A 111 4.30 -17.26 -8.31
C SER A 111 2.89 -17.59 -7.88
N GLN A 112 2.73 -18.10 -6.66
CA GLN A 112 1.42 -18.33 -6.08
C GLN A 112 0.70 -17.00 -5.77
N VAL A 113 -0.62 -17.00 -5.89
CA VAL A 113 -1.47 -15.86 -5.53
C VAL A 113 -1.25 -15.44 -4.07
N SER A 114 -1.12 -16.42 -3.15
CA SER A 114 -0.81 -16.15 -1.74
C SER A 114 0.48 -15.35 -1.55
N ASP A 115 1.53 -15.71 -2.30
CA ASP A 115 2.83 -15.03 -2.22
C ASP A 115 2.75 -13.61 -2.79
N ILE A 116 2.03 -13.45 -3.90
CA ILE A 116 1.81 -12.14 -4.53
C ILE A 116 1.04 -11.20 -3.60
N LEU A 117 -0.07 -11.66 -3.00
CA LEU A 117 -0.87 -10.86 -2.08
C LEU A 117 -0.08 -10.48 -0.83
N THR A 118 0.65 -11.43 -0.26
CA THR A 118 1.53 -11.20 0.90
C THR A 118 2.63 -10.21 0.52
N HIS A 119 3.30 -10.41 -0.61
CA HIS A 119 4.34 -9.52 -1.10
C HIS A 119 3.81 -8.09 -1.30
N ALA A 120 2.65 -7.90 -1.90
CA ALA A 120 2.09 -6.57 -2.15
C ALA A 120 1.94 -5.76 -0.84
N VAL A 121 1.49 -6.39 0.24
CA VAL A 121 1.33 -5.74 1.55
C VAL A 121 2.69 -5.52 2.23
N MET A 122 3.59 -6.50 2.21
CA MET A 122 4.91 -6.38 2.82
C MET A 122 5.77 -5.32 2.12
N HIS A 123 5.75 -5.29 0.78
CA HIS A 123 6.42 -4.29 -0.03
C HIS A 123 5.91 -2.87 0.29
N ALA A 124 4.58 -2.70 0.37
CA ALA A 124 3.98 -1.44 0.77
C ALA A 124 4.43 -1.03 2.19
N SER A 125 4.46 -1.96 3.15
CA SER A 125 4.90 -1.70 4.52
C SER A 125 6.37 -1.25 4.58
N TYR A 126 7.26 -1.93 3.83
CA TYR A 126 8.67 -1.56 3.71
C TYR A 126 8.85 -0.13 3.20
N HIS A 127 8.15 0.23 2.13
CA HIS A 127 8.26 1.57 1.55
C HIS A 127 7.54 2.64 2.36
N ARG A 128 6.47 2.34 3.10
CA ARG A 128 5.85 3.28 4.05
C ARG A 128 6.84 3.71 5.14
N GLY A 129 7.69 2.81 5.62
CA GLY A 129 8.79 3.18 6.51
C GLY A 129 9.74 4.20 5.90
N GLN A 130 10.05 4.07 4.61
CA GLN A 130 10.87 5.06 3.88
C GLN A 130 10.10 6.38 3.67
N VAL A 131 8.79 6.34 3.38
CA VAL A 131 7.95 7.55 3.33
C VAL A 131 8.01 8.31 4.65
N ALA A 132 7.85 7.62 5.78
CA ALA A 132 7.94 8.22 7.11
C ALA A 132 9.30 8.88 7.37
N THR A 133 10.39 8.26 6.91
CA THR A 133 11.74 8.85 6.97
C THR A 133 11.81 10.14 6.15
N LYS A 134 11.32 10.13 4.90
CA LYS A 134 11.33 11.31 4.03
C LYS A 134 10.39 12.42 4.51
N MET A 135 9.28 12.08 5.15
CA MET A 135 8.44 13.07 5.84
C MET A 135 9.23 13.78 6.95
N ARG A 136 9.93 13.03 7.81
CA ARG A 136 10.74 13.59 8.91
C ARG A 136 11.88 14.47 8.38
N GLU A 137 12.61 14.02 7.37
CA GLU A 137 13.66 14.80 6.71
C GLU A 137 13.11 16.11 6.12
N GLY A 138 11.87 16.11 5.65
CA GLY A 138 11.16 17.29 5.14
C GLY A 138 10.45 18.12 6.22
N GLY A 139 10.68 17.85 7.51
CA GLY A 139 10.12 18.66 8.61
C GLY A 139 8.66 18.34 8.96
N LEU A 140 8.13 17.21 8.47
CA LEU A 140 6.83 16.71 8.87
C LEU A 140 6.97 15.65 9.97
N GLU A 141 6.03 15.65 10.92
CA GLU A 141 5.93 14.57 11.89
C GLU A 141 5.25 13.36 11.24
N PRO A 142 5.95 12.21 11.10
CA PRO A 142 5.33 11.01 10.55
C PRO A 142 4.33 10.40 11.54
N VAL A 143 3.46 9.54 11.03
CA VAL A 143 2.48 8.79 11.82
C VAL A 143 2.89 7.31 11.88
N ASN A 144 2.53 6.65 12.98
CA ASN A 144 2.74 5.21 13.11
C ASN A 144 1.72 4.45 12.23
N SER A 145 2.22 3.65 11.31
CA SER A 145 1.43 2.79 10.41
C SER A 145 1.80 1.31 10.53
N ASP A 146 2.27 0.88 11.70
CA ASP A 146 2.65 -0.49 11.98
C ASP A 146 1.43 -1.42 12.10
N PHE A 147 1.61 -2.66 11.68
CA PHE A 147 0.55 -3.69 11.75
C PHE A 147 0.01 -3.91 13.16
N ILE A 148 0.86 -3.85 14.19
CA ILE A 148 0.40 -4.02 15.57
C ILE A 148 -0.47 -2.85 16.05
N THR A 149 -0.22 -1.63 15.56
CA THR A 149 -1.04 -0.45 15.85
C THR A 149 -2.45 -0.65 15.28
N TYR A 150 -2.55 -1.05 14.00
CA TYR A 150 -3.81 -1.44 13.39
C TYR A 150 -4.57 -2.51 14.20
N CYS A 151 -3.87 -3.56 14.65
CA CYS A 151 -4.49 -4.61 15.45
C CYS A 151 -5.03 -4.11 16.79
N ARG A 152 -4.34 -3.19 17.46
CA ARG A 152 -4.77 -2.57 18.71
C ARG A 152 -5.99 -1.67 18.51
N GLU A 153 -6.04 -0.91 17.43
CA GLU A 153 -7.22 -0.11 17.08
C GLU A 153 -8.44 -1.00 16.83
N LEU A 154 -8.29 -2.09 16.06
CA LEU A 154 -9.37 -3.05 15.83
C LEU A 154 -9.92 -3.69 17.12
N SER A 155 -9.08 -3.89 18.13
CA SER A 155 -9.47 -4.47 19.41
C SER A 155 -9.94 -3.43 20.43
N GLY A 156 -10.05 -2.16 20.05
CA GLY A 156 -10.42 -1.06 20.95
C GLY A 156 -9.36 -0.72 22.00
N GLN A 157 -8.15 -1.23 21.85
CA GLN A 157 -6.99 -0.90 22.68
C GLN A 157 -6.37 0.40 22.19
N VAL A 158 -6.95 1.53 22.56
CA VAL A 158 -6.40 2.85 22.24
C VAL A 158 -5.15 3.08 23.09
N ASN A 159 -4.02 3.37 22.43
CA ASN A 159 -2.84 3.82 23.18
C ASN A 159 -3.02 5.29 23.55
N PRO A 160 -3.13 5.65 24.86
CA PRO A 160 -3.37 7.04 25.28
C PRO A 160 -2.22 8.01 24.99
N GLN A 161 -1.16 7.56 24.31
CA GLN A 161 0.05 8.35 24.02
C GLN A 161 0.30 8.60 22.50
N GLN A 162 -0.71 8.42 21.67
CA GLN A 162 -0.63 8.76 20.24
C GLN A 162 -1.60 9.87 19.87
#